data_8b10a502907c1902caeca7b7b80de8bd
#
_entry.id   8b10a502907c1902caeca7b7b80de8bd
#
_cell.length_a   1.000
_cell.length_b   1.000
_cell.length_c   1.000
_cell.angle_alpha   90.00
_cell.angle_beta   90.00
_cell.angle_gamma   90.00
#
_symmetry.space_group_name_H-M   'P 1'
#
loop_
_entity.id
_entity.type
_entity.pdbx_description
1 polymer ?
#
loop_
_entity_poly.entity_id
_entity_poly.type
_entity_poly.pdbx_seq_one_letter_code
_entity_poly.pdbx_strand_id
1 'polypeptide(L)'
;MRLKDKVAIITGSGRGLGREAAILFAQEGARVVVCDINEQAAADAAKDISDAGGAVMWARVDVTDPDSVRAMVDGAMERFGRIDILVNNAGITADAMLVKMTDDQWDRVIDVNLKGVFNCTRAVAPVMIQQGSGKIISTASVVGIHGNFGQSNYIATKAGIIGMTKGWAKELGRKGINVNAVAPGFTMTEMMSTVPEKVLTTIKEKTPMGRLGEPKDIAYAYLYLASEESNFVNGAVLQVDGGLVL
;
A
#
# COMPACT_ATOMS: atom_id res chain seq x y z
N MET A 1 4.66 20.74 6.10
CA MET A 1 3.97 20.00 5.01
C MET A 1 5.03 19.31 4.16
N ARG A 2 5.19 18.01 4.37
CA ARG A 2 6.23 17.17 3.74
C ARG A 2 5.91 16.79 2.29
N LEU A 3 4.62 16.87 1.89
CA LEU A 3 4.12 16.49 0.57
C LEU A 3 3.42 17.66 -0.14
N LYS A 4 3.79 18.90 0.19
CA LYS A 4 3.18 20.08 -0.39
C LYS A 4 3.19 20.00 -1.93
N ASP A 5 2.01 20.19 -2.55
CA ASP A 5 1.77 20.17 -4.00
C ASP A 5 2.05 18.83 -4.72
N LYS A 6 2.41 17.76 -4.01
CA LYS A 6 2.58 16.42 -4.58
C LYS A 6 1.21 15.78 -4.84
N VAL A 7 1.13 14.95 -5.87
CA VAL A 7 -0.06 14.15 -6.19
C VAL A 7 0.22 12.70 -5.81
N ALA A 8 -0.63 12.13 -4.94
CA ALA A 8 -0.47 10.78 -4.41
C ALA A 8 -1.68 9.90 -4.76
N ILE A 9 -1.45 8.81 -5.45
CA ILE A 9 -2.43 7.73 -5.65
C ILE A 9 -2.21 6.67 -4.56
N ILE A 10 -3.29 6.29 -3.86
CA ILE A 10 -3.23 5.25 -2.83
C ILE A 10 -4.32 4.23 -3.13
N THR A 11 -3.95 3.00 -3.45
CA THR A 11 -4.91 1.92 -3.74
C THR A 11 -5.40 1.25 -2.46
N GLY A 12 -6.68 0.82 -2.44
CA GLY A 12 -7.30 0.25 -1.24
C GLY A 12 -7.37 1.27 -0.10
N SER A 13 -7.67 2.54 -0.43
CA SER A 13 -7.63 3.64 0.52
C SER A 13 -9.01 4.10 1.03
N GLY A 14 -10.06 3.30 0.79
CA GLY A 14 -11.37 3.53 1.40
C GLY A 14 -11.41 3.19 2.89
N ARG A 15 -10.49 2.34 3.38
CA ARG A 15 -10.42 1.89 4.79
C ARG A 15 -9.00 1.52 5.23
N GLY A 16 -8.84 1.23 6.53
CA GLY A 16 -7.61 0.68 7.12
C GLY A 16 -6.37 1.51 6.88
N LEU A 17 -5.26 0.84 6.54
CA LEU A 17 -3.95 1.48 6.34
C LEU A 17 -3.97 2.52 5.23
N GLY A 18 -4.63 2.21 4.11
CA GLY A 18 -4.72 3.10 2.96
C GLY A 18 -5.47 4.39 3.29
N ARG A 19 -6.59 4.30 4.03
CA ARG A 19 -7.37 5.47 4.44
C ARG A 19 -6.57 6.37 5.39
N GLU A 20 -5.91 5.79 6.38
CA GLU A 20 -5.06 6.55 7.30
C GLU A 20 -3.91 7.25 6.56
N ALA A 21 -3.28 6.56 5.60
CA ALA A 21 -2.26 7.16 4.76
C ALA A 21 -2.81 8.30 3.89
N ALA A 22 -4.01 8.14 3.31
CA ALA A 22 -4.66 9.16 2.50
C ALA A 22 -4.94 10.43 3.31
N ILE A 23 -5.48 10.29 4.52
CA ILE A 23 -5.74 11.40 5.44
C ILE A 23 -4.43 12.10 5.82
N LEU A 24 -3.41 11.33 6.25
CA LEU A 24 -2.12 11.88 6.64
C LEU A 24 -1.43 12.61 5.48
N PHE A 25 -1.47 12.05 4.27
CA PHE A 25 -0.86 12.68 3.09
C PHE A 25 -1.54 14.00 2.74
N ALA A 26 -2.88 14.06 2.84
CA ALA A 26 -3.63 15.30 2.65
C ALA A 26 -3.27 16.35 3.69
N GLN A 27 -3.14 15.99 4.97
CA GLN A 27 -2.68 16.87 6.05
C GLN A 27 -1.27 17.39 5.82
N GLU A 28 -0.43 16.62 5.13
CA GLU A 28 0.93 17.01 4.73
C GLU A 28 0.99 17.75 3.38
N GLY A 29 -0.16 18.15 2.84
CA GLY A 29 -0.28 19.03 1.68
C GLY A 29 -0.31 18.32 0.33
N ALA A 30 -0.47 17.00 0.29
CA ALA A 30 -0.68 16.26 -0.94
C ALA A 30 -2.09 16.46 -1.50
N ARG A 31 -2.21 16.40 -2.83
CA ARG A 31 -3.46 16.16 -3.56
C ARG A 31 -3.63 14.64 -3.67
N VAL A 32 -4.68 14.10 -3.07
CA VAL A 32 -4.82 12.66 -2.89
C VAL A 32 -5.83 12.07 -3.86
N VAL A 33 -5.49 10.96 -4.48
CA VAL A 33 -6.41 10.12 -5.26
C VAL A 33 -6.72 8.90 -4.41
N VAL A 34 -7.93 8.90 -3.84
CA VAL A 34 -8.47 7.78 -3.05
C VAL A 34 -9.05 6.74 -4.00
N CYS A 35 -8.56 5.51 -3.94
CA CYS A 35 -9.00 4.42 -4.81
C CYS A 35 -9.38 3.19 -4.00
N ASP A 36 -10.56 2.65 -4.25
CA ASP A 36 -11.00 1.39 -3.64
C ASP A 36 -11.95 0.65 -4.61
N ILE A 37 -12.04 -0.67 -4.48
CA ILE A 37 -13.04 -1.46 -5.20
C ILE A 37 -14.44 -1.18 -4.65
N ASN A 38 -14.54 -0.84 -3.37
CA ASN A 38 -15.76 -0.37 -2.73
C ASN A 38 -15.91 1.14 -2.95
N GLU A 39 -16.79 1.49 -3.88
CA GLU A 39 -17.07 2.86 -4.29
C GLU A 39 -17.49 3.77 -3.12
N GLN A 40 -18.39 3.29 -2.27
CA GLN A 40 -18.86 4.06 -1.12
C GLN A 40 -17.74 4.35 -0.12
N ALA A 41 -16.90 3.35 0.18
CA ALA A 41 -15.77 3.55 1.09
C ALA A 41 -14.75 4.56 0.52
N ALA A 42 -14.51 4.55 -0.79
CA ALA A 42 -13.65 5.54 -1.45
C ALA A 42 -14.25 6.95 -1.34
N ALA A 43 -15.56 7.09 -1.60
CA ALA A 43 -16.27 8.36 -1.51
C ALA A 43 -16.28 8.93 -0.08
N ASP A 44 -16.53 8.07 0.93
CA ASP A 44 -16.54 8.46 2.34
C ASP A 44 -15.15 8.94 2.79
N ALA A 45 -14.09 8.21 2.44
CA ALA A 45 -12.72 8.61 2.77
C ALA A 45 -12.32 9.94 2.09
N ALA A 46 -12.74 10.14 0.84
CA ALA A 46 -12.51 11.39 0.13
C ALA A 46 -13.31 12.55 0.75
N LYS A 47 -14.54 12.28 1.20
CA LYS A 47 -15.36 13.28 1.91
C LYS A 47 -14.67 13.76 3.18
N ASP A 48 -14.13 12.86 4.01
CA ASP A 48 -13.42 13.23 5.24
C ASP A 48 -12.21 14.13 4.95
N ILE A 49 -11.46 13.81 3.88
CA ILE A 49 -10.31 14.62 3.46
C ILE A 49 -10.77 16.01 2.98
N SER A 50 -11.84 16.06 2.18
CA SER A 50 -12.39 17.31 1.66
C SER A 50 -12.97 18.20 2.77
N ASP A 51 -13.70 17.61 3.73
CA ASP A 51 -14.26 18.32 4.89
C ASP A 51 -13.17 18.93 5.78
N ALA A 52 -11.98 18.29 5.81
CA ALA A 52 -10.80 18.82 6.46
C ALA A 52 -10.00 19.85 5.61
N GLY A 53 -10.50 20.22 4.45
CA GLY A 53 -9.88 21.21 3.54
C GLY A 53 -8.78 20.65 2.63
N GLY A 54 -8.60 19.32 2.56
CA GLY A 54 -7.64 18.67 1.69
C GLY A 54 -8.09 18.61 0.22
N ALA A 55 -7.14 18.65 -0.70
CA ALA A 55 -7.41 18.46 -2.12
C ALA A 55 -7.47 16.96 -2.44
N VAL A 56 -8.62 16.47 -2.89
CA VAL A 56 -8.88 15.06 -3.11
C VAL A 56 -9.71 14.80 -4.35
N MET A 57 -9.51 13.65 -4.97
CA MET A 57 -10.48 12.97 -5.84
C MET A 57 -10.59 11.51 -5.42
N TRP A 58 -11.65 10.85 -5.82
CA TRP A 58 -11.81 9.41 -5.60
C TRP A 58 -12.23 8.70 -6.88
N ALA A 59 -11.93 7.40 -6.93
CA ALA A 59 -12.33 6.53 -8.02
C ALA A 59 -12.61 5.11 -7.50
N ARG A 60 -13.64 4.46 -8.07
CA ARG A 60 -13.77 3.01 -7.93
C ARG A 60 -12.73 2.34 -8.81
N VAL A 61 -11.85 1.54 -8.21
CA VAL A 61 -10.74 0.90 -8.91
C VAL A 61 -10.63 -0.57 -8.53
N ASP A 62 -10.68 -1.43 -9.53
CA ASP A 62 -10.26 -2.82 -9.42
C ASP A 62 -8.81 -2.94 -9.93
N VAL A 63 -7.88 -3.20 -9.02
CA VAL A 63 -6.45 -3.31 -9.36
C VAL A 63 -6.13 -4.55 -10.22
N THR A 64 -7.03 -5.52 -10.27
CA THR A 64 -6.87 -6.72 -11.11
C THR A 64 -7.20 -6.45 -12.58
N ASP A 65 -7.98 -5.40 -12.85
CA ASP A 65 -8.39 -4.95 -14.19
C ASP A 65 -7.47 -3.82 -14.70
N PRO A 66 -6.65 -4.08 -15.73
CA PRO A 66 -5.76 -3.05 -16.30
C PRO A 66 -6.49 -1.83 -16.87
N ASP A 67 -7.74 -1.96 -17.34
CA ASP A 67 -8.50 -0.84 -17.88
C ASP A 67 -9.02 0.06 -16.76
N SER A 68 -9.48 -0.52 -15.65
CA SER A 68 -9.83 0.20 -14.44
C SER A 68 -8.63 0.99 -13.88
N VAL A 69 -7.45 0.36 -13.85
CA VAL A 69 -6.20 1.01 -13.41
C VAL A 69 -5.81 2.15 -14.36
N ARG A 70 -5.97 1.98 -15.67
CA ARG A 70 -5.68 3.01 -16.66
C ARG A 70 -6.60 4.23 -16.49
N ALA A 71 -7.89 3.98 -16.33
CA ALA A 71 -8.87 5.05 -16.07
C ALA A 71 -8.55 5.87 -14.80
N MET A 72 -8.05 5.23 -13.76
CA MET A 72 -7.57 5.91 -12.55
C MET A 72 -6.39 6.84 -12.85
N VAL A 73 -5.41 6.37 -13.61
CA VAL A 73 -4.23 7.19 -13.98
C VAL A 73 -4.64 8.37 -14.84
N ASP A 74 -5.49 8.14 -15.85
CA ASP A 74 -5.99 9.18 -16.77
C ASP A 74 -6.78 10.24 -15.99
N GLY A 75 -7.67 9.84 -15.09
CA GLY A 75 -8.42 10.77 -14.23
C GLY A 75 -7.52 11.57 -13.29
N ALA A 76 -6.47 10.96 -12.72
CA ALA A 76 -5.50 11.67 -11.89
C ALA A 76 -4.72 12.72 -12.72
N MET A 77 -4.32 12.36 -13.94
CA MET A 77 -3.62 13.26 -14.86
C MET A 77 -4.52 14.40 -15.34
N GLU A 78 -5.77 14.12 -15.71
CA GLU A 78 -6.75 15.14 -16.09
C GLU A 78 -6.99 16.13 -14.94
N ARG A 79 -7.15 15.63 -13.71
CA ARG A 79 -7.49 16.46 -12.55
C ARG A 79 -6.33 17.25 -12.00
N PHE A 80 -5.11 16.68 -11.97
CA PHE A 80 -3.97 17.25 -11.25
C PHE A 80 -2.73 17.48 -12.13
N GLY A 81 -2.68 16.95 -13.35
CA GLY A 81 -1.60 17.16 -14.33
C GLY A 81 -0.29 16.42 -14.03
N ARG A 82 -0.21 15.66 -12.94
CA ARG A 82 0.98 14.92 -12.51
C ARG A 82 0.66 13.78 -11.56
N ILE A 83 1.60 12.86 -11.36
CA ILE A 83 1.55 11.80 -10.34
C ILE A 83 2.95 11.70 -9.74
N ASP A 84 3.10 12.04 -8.46
CA ASP A 84 4.39 12.03 -7.76
C ASP A 84 4.59 10.77 -6.92
N ILE A 85 3.50 10.23 -6.39
CA ILE A 85 3.53 9.14 -5.42
C ILE A 85 2.49 8.10 -5.80
N LEU A 86 2.91 6.82 -5.80
CA LEU A 86 2.02 5.66 -5.85
C LEU A 86 2.23 4.82 -4.60
N VAL A 87 1.17 4.62 -3.81
CA VAL A 87 1.14 3.65 -2.72
C VAL A 87 0.28 2.46 -3.15
N ASN A 88 0.92 1.35 -3.49
CA ASN A 88 0.28 0.07 -3.73
C ASN A 88 -0.09 -0.57 -2.39
N ASN A 89 -1.27 -0.26 -1.89
CA ASN A 89 -1.74 -0.74 -0.59
C ASN A 89 -2.89 -1.76 -0.70
N ALA A 90 -3.66 -1.76 -1.79
CA ALA A 90 -4.74 -2.71 -2.00
C ALA A 90 -4.26 -4.16 -1.78
N GLY A 91 -5.03 -4.91 -1.00
CA GLY A 91 -4.70 -6.31 -0.71
C GLY A 91 -5.78 -7.01 0.10
N ILE A 92 -5.81 -8.32 -0.05
CA ILE A 92 -6.75 -9.23 0.63
C ILE A 92 -6.00 -10.41 1.25
N THR A 93 -6.67 -11.13 2.15
CA THR A 93 -6.28 -12.46 2.63
C THR A 93 -7.35 -13.48 2.27
N ALA A 94 -6.94 -14.72 2.05
CA ALA A 94 -7.82 -15.88 1.92
C ALA A 94 -7.06 -17.10 2.48
N ASP A 95 -6.98 -17.12 3.82
CA ASP A 95 -6.12 -18.02 4.57
C ASP A 95 -6.69 -19.45 4.57
N ALA A 96 -5.83 -20.42 4.35
CA ALA A 96 -6.11 -21.84 4.48
C ALA A 96 -4.84 -22.66 4.66
N MET A 97 -4.91 -23.78 5.36
CA MET A 97 -3.80 -24.73 5.43
C MET A 97 -3.44 -25.21 4.02
N LEU A 98 -2.15 -25.41 3.74
CA LEU A 98 -1.64 -25.76 2.41
C LEU A 98 -2.46 -26.84 1.70
N VAL A 99 -2.76 -27.94 2.39
CA VAL A 99 -3.50 -29.08 1.83
C VAL A 99 -5.02 -28.85 1.67
N LYS A 100 -5.53 -27.72 2.16
CA LYS A 100 -6.94 -27.31 2.09
C LYS A 100 -7.16 -26.04 1.30
N MET A 101 -6.08 -25.36 0.87
CA MET A 101 -6.18 -24.14 0.07
C MET A 101 -6.73 -24.48 -1.30
N THR A 102 -7.79 -23.81 -1.70
CA THR A 102 -8.38 -23.96 -3.04
C THR A 102 -7.65 -23.08 -4.06
N ASP A 103 -7.74 -23.45 -5.34
CA ASP A 103 -7.19 -22.64 -6.43
C ASP A 103 -7.81 -21.23 -6.45
N ASP A 104 -9.13 -21.10 -6.19
CA ASP A 104 -9.78 -19.79 -6.07
C ASP A 104 -9.19 -18.92 -4.96
N GLN A 105 -8.91 -19.50 -3.78
CA GLN A 105 -8.25 -18.76 -2.69
C GLN A 105 -6.84 -18.33 -3.07
N TRP A 106 -6.12 -19.17 -3.79
CA TRP A 106 -4.79 -18.87 -4.31
C TRP A 106 -4.85 -17.77 -5.35
N ASP A 107 -5.60 -17.96 -6.42
CA ASP A 107 -5.65 -17.07 -7.58
C ASP A 107 -6.12 -15.67 -7.20
N ARG A 108 -7.18 -15.56 -6.40
CA ARG A 108 -7.68 -14.25 -5.94
C ARG A 108 -6.62 -13.44 -5.18
N VAL A 109 -5.84 -14.08 -4.32
CA VAL A 109 -4.79 -13.39 -3.55
C VAL A 109 -3.62 -13.00 -4.47
N ILE A 110 -3.23 -13.87 -5.40
CA ILE A 110 -2.21 -13.57 -6.40
C ILE A 110 -2.64 -12.40 -7.28
N ASP A 111 -3.86 -12.43 -7.81
CA ASP A 111 -4.37 -11.40 -8.71
C ASP A 111 -4.44 -10.02 -8.02
N VAL A 112 -5.00 -9.95 -6.82
CA VAL A 112 -5.12 -8.67 -6.14
C VAL A 112 -3.77 -8.18 -5.62
N ASN A 113 -3.07 -9.01 -4.83
CA ASN A 113 -1.93 -8.55 -4.04
C ASN A 113 -0.63 -8.44 -4.86
N LEU A 114 -0.46 -9.24 -5.90
CA LEU A 114 0.77 -9.28 -6.70
C LEU A 114 0.57 -8.68 -8.07
N LYS A 115 -0.38 -9.19 -8.86
CA LYS A 115 -0.67 -8.70 -10.21
C LYS A 115 -1.25 -7.29 -10.16
N GLY A 116 -2.10 -6.96 -9.16
CA GLY A 116 -2.61 -5.61 -8.96
C GLY A 116 -1.50 -4.59 -8.72
N VAL A 117 -0.50 -4.92 -7.90
CA VAL A 117 0.70 -4.09 -7.68
C VAL A 117 1.48 -3.87 -8.99
N PHE A 118 1.64 -4.93 -9.79
CA PHE A 118 2.26 -4.84 -11.11
C PHE A 118 1.44 -3.95 -12.05
N ASN A 119 0.13 -4.11 -12.12
CA ASN A 119 -0.74 -3.33 -13.00
C ASN A 119 -0.65 -1.82 -12.68
N CYS A 120 -0.80 -1.45 -11.39
CA CYS A 120 -0.74 -0.06 -10.96
C CYS A 120 0.65 0.55 -11.22
N THR A 121 1.71 -0.17 -10.88
CA THR A 121 3.08 0.31 -11.10
C THR A 121 3.37 0.49 -12.59
N ARG A 122 2.99 -0.47 -13.43
CA ARG A 122 3.17 -0.40 -14.90
C ARG A 122 2.41 0.76 -15.52
N ALA A 123 1.23 1.10 -15.00
CA ALA A 123 0.42 2.20 -15.54
C ALA A 123 0.98 3.58 -15.12
N VAL A 124 1.50 3.71 -13.88
CA VAL A 124 2.01 4.98 -13.34
C VAL A 124 3.45 5.27 -13.77
N ALA A 125 4.30 4.25 -13.91
CA ALA A 125 5.72 4.42 -14.19
C ALA A 125 6.02 5.25 -15.45
N PRO A 126 5.31 5.14 -16.60
CA PRO A 126 5.54 5.98 -17.76
C PRO A 126 5.37 7.49 -17.47
N VAL A 127 4.36 7.86 -16.68
CA VAL A 127 4.11 9.25 -16.25
C VAL A 127 5.29 9.76 -15.43
N MET A 128 5.72 8.98 -14.42
CA MET A 128 6.86 9.35 -13.57
C MET A 128 8.18 9.42 -14.35
N ILE A 129 8.39 8.52 -15.32
CA ILE A 129 9.57 8.56 -16.22
C ILE A 129 9.59 9.86 -17.04
N GLN A 130 8.44 10.26 -17.60
CA GLN A 130 8.33 11.51 -18.34
C GLN A 130 8.56 12.73 -17.45
N GLN A 131 8.13 12.67 -16.18
CA GLN A 131 8.37 13.72 -15.18
C GLN A 131 9.83 13.77 -14.69
N GLY A 132 10.60 12.69 -14.85
CA GLY A 132 11.95 12.55 -14.31
C GLY A 132 12.00 12.39 -12.78
N SER A 133 10.87 12.11 -12.14
CA SER A 133 10.76 11.96 -10.68
C SER A 133 9.53 11.12 -10.28
N GLY A 134 9.63 10.41 -9.17
CA GLY A 134 8.51 9.66 -8.61
C GLY A 134 8.88 8.81 -7.39
N LYS A 135 7.88 8.45 -6.60
CA LYS A 135 7.99 7.57 -5.45
C LYS A 135 6.97 6.44 -5.57
N ILE A 136 7.42 5.21 -5.64
CA ILE A 136 6.57 4.01 -5.64
C ILE A 136 6.80 3.26 -4.34
N ILE A 137 5.74 3.06 -3.57
CA ILE A 137 5.77 2.42 -2.26
C ILE A 137 4.79 1.27 -2.28
N SER A 138 5.26 0.05 -2.00
CA SER A 138 4.40 -1.13 -2.00
C SER A 138 4.27 -1.74 -0.60
N THR A 139 3.06 -2.16 -0.25
CA THR A 139 2.75 -2.80 1.03
C THR A 139 3.13 -4.28 0.97
N ALA A 140 4.32 -4.60 1.48
CA ALA A 140 4.75 -5.96 1.76
C ALA A 140 4.11 -6.47 3.07
N SER A 141 4.80 -7.29 3.83
CA SER A 141 4.44 -7.76 5.17
C SER A 141 5.63 -8.46 5.80
N VAL A 142 5.72 -8.47 7.12
CA VAL A 142 6.63 -9.35 7.87
C VAL A 142 6.39 -10.83 7.52
N VAL A 143 5.15 -11.18 7.20
CA VAL A 143 4.78 -12.53 6.72
C VAL A 143 5.46 -12.90 5.42
N GLY A 144 5.70 -11.94 4.52
CA GLY A 144 6.47 -12.17 3.29
C GLY A 144 7.98 -12.36 3.53
N ILE A 145 8.48 -11.99 4.72
CA ILE A 145 9.89 -12.13 5.11
C ILE A 145 10.09 -13.43 5.90
N HIS A 146 9.21 -13.70 6.87
CA HIS A 146 9.39 -14.76 7.86
C HIS A 146 8.48 -15.97 7.66
N GLY A 147 7.43 -15.82 6.84
CA GLY A 147 6.38 -16.83 6.71
C GLY A 147 5.31 -16.71 7.81
N ASN A 148 4.21 -17.42 7.64
CA ASN A 148 3.17 -17.61 8.64
C ASN A 148 2.30 -18.82 8.31
N PHE A 149 1.64 -19.36 9.29
CA PHE A 149 0.77 -20.52 9.19
C PHE A 149 -0.49 -20.22 8.34
N GLY A 150 -0.82 -21.09 7.39
CA GLY A 150 -2.05 -21.01 6.62
C GLY A 150 -2.12 -19.88 5.60
N GLN A 151 -0.98 -19.26 5.24
CA GLN A 151 -0.93 -18.07 4.38
C GLN A 151 -0.04 -18.25 3.14
N SER A 152 0.01 -19.46 2.55
CA SER A 152 0.90 -19.75 1.42
C SER A 152 0.74 -18.77 0.25
N ASN A 153 -0.50 -18.43 -0.12
CA ASN A 153 -0.82 -17.44 -1.16
C ASN A 153 -0.36 -16.03 -0.77
N TYR A 154 -0.67 -15.61 0.45
CA TYR A 154 -0.30 -14.28 0.96
C TYR A 154 1.21 -14.12 1.09
N ILE A 155 1.91 -15.14 1.64
CA ILE A 155 3.38 -15.20 1.72
C ILE A 155 3.99 -15.02 0.33
N ALA A 156 3.52 -15.79 -0.65
CA ALA A 156 4.03 -15.73 -2.03
C ALA A 156 3.90 -14.31 -2.61
N THR A 157 2.74 -13.65 -2.40
CA THR A 157 2.53 -12.28 -2.91
C THR A 157 3.42 -11.27 -2.21
N LYS A 158 3.54 -11.32 -0.88
CA LYS A 158 4.29 -10.34 -0.11
C LYS A 158 5.80 -10.50 -0.28
N ALA A 159 6.29 -11.74 -0.43
CA ALA A 159 7.66 -12.02 -0.84
C ALA A 159 7.93 -11.58 -2.29
N GLY A 160 6.98 -11.80 -3.20
CA GLY A 160 7.04 -11.31 -4.58
C GLY A 160 7.15 -9.79 -4.68
N ILE A 161 6.37 -9.04 -3.87
CA ILE A 161 6.46 -7.58 -3.77
C ILE A 161 7.87 -7.13 -3.34
N ILE A 162 8.48 -7.80 -2.38
CA ILE A 162 9.86 -7.52 -1.94
C ILE A 162 10.85 -7.71 -3.11
N GLY A 163 10.68 -8.79 -3.88
CA GLY A 163 11.49 -9.05 -5.07
C GLY A 163 11.30 -7.97 -6.15
N MET A 164 10.04 -7.66 -6.50
CA MET A 164 9.70 -6.63 -7.49
C MET A 164 10.21 -5.25 -7.07
N THR A 165 10.12 -4.88 -5.79
CA THR A 165 10.66 -3.62 -5.25
C THR A 165 12.14 -3.47 -5.56
N LYS A 166 12.93 -4.51 -5.31
CA LYS A 166 14.38 -4.51 -5.58
C LYS A 166 14.69 -4.47 -7.08
N GLY A 167 13.91 -5.17 -7.90
CA GLY A 167 14.04 -5.17 -9.36
C GLY A 167 13.74 -3.79 -9.94
N TRP A 168 12.57 -3.25 -9.66
CA TRP A 168 12.12 -1.95 -10.17
C TRP A 168 12.96 -0.78 -9.66
N ALA A 169 13.51 -0.86 -8.44
CA ALA A 169 14.46 0.13 -7.94
C ALA A 169 15.70 0.25 -8.84
N LYS A 170 16.17 -0.86 -9.41
CA LYS A 170 17.31 -0.86 -10.36
C LYS A 170 16.90 -0.35 -11.75
N GLU A 171 15.71 -0.73 -12.23
CA GLU A 171 15.19 -0.33 -13.55
C GLU A 171 14.84 1.16 -13.61
N LEU A 172 14.24 1.69 -12.55
CA LEU A 172 13.64 3.02 -12.54
C LEU A 172 14.51 4.07 -11.85
N GLY A 173 15.52 3.68 -11.07
CA GLY A 173 16.34 4.60 -10.29
C GLY A 173 17.04 5.65 -11.13
N ARG A 174 17.60 5.27 -12.30
CA ARG A 174 18.22 6.24 -13.23
C ARG A 174 17.23 7.16 -13.93
N LYS A 175 15.93 6.91 -13.76
CA LYS A 175 14.83 7.76 -14.25
C LYS A 175 14.32 8.73 -13.18
N GLY A 176 15.02 8.83 -12.03
CA GLY A 176 14.63 9.67 -10.91
C GLY A 176 13.50 9.11 -10.04
N ILE A 177 13.21 7.79 -10.12
CA ILE A 177 12.12 7.17 -9.40
C ILE A 177 12.67 6.28 -8.29
N ASN A 178 12.24 6.52 -7.05
CA ASN A 178 12.51 5.64 -5.92
C ASN A 178 11.42 4.57 -5.82
N VAL A 179 11.81 3.33 -5.62
CA VAL A 179 10.89 2.20 -5.41
C VAL A 179 11.26 1.51 -4.11
N ASN A 180 10.34 1.54 -3.15
CA ASN A 180 10.54 0.96 -1.82
C ASN A 180 9.31 0.17 -1.37
N ALA A 181 9.44 -0.61 -0.32
CA ALA A 181 8.33 -1.31 0.32
C ALA A 181 8.27 -1.02 1.82
N VAL A 182 7.07 -1.06 2.38
CA VAL A 182 6.85 -1.14 3.82
C VAL A 182 6.37 -2.55 4.13
N ALA A 183 6.93 -3.16 5.16
CA ALA A 183 6.54 -4.48 5.67
C ALA A 183 5.91 -4.32 7.07
N PRO A 184 4.58 -4.14 7.15
CA PRO A 184 3.88 -4.07 8.42
C PRO A 184 3.97 -5.38 9.20
N GLY A 185 4.04 -5.27 10.53
CA GLY A 185 3.66 -6.31 11.46
C GLY A 185 2.14 -6.39 11.62
N PHE A 186 1.68 -7.05 12.68
CA PHE A 186 0.26 -7.10 12.98
C PHE A 186 -0.25 -5.73 13.42
N THR A 187 -1.11 -5.16 12.61
CA THR A 187 -1.64 -3.79 12.77
C THR A 187 -3.15 -3.85 12.94
N MET A 188 -3.69 -3.15 13.95
CA MET A 188 -5.12 -3.11 14.23
C MET A 188 -5.88 -2.41 13.11
N THR A 189 -6.53 -3.21 12.29
CA THR A 189 -7.41 -2.78 11.19
C THR A 189 -8.69 -3.61 11.25
N GLU A 190 -9.69 -3.30 10.43
CA GLU A 190 -10.89 -4.12 10.31
C GLU A 190 -10.57 -5.59 9.97
N MET A 191 -9.49 -5.83 9.22
CA MET A 191 -9.02 -7.19 8.90
C MET A 191 -8.65 -8.00 10.17
N MET A 192 -8.23 -7.33 11.25
CA MET A 192 -7.87 -7.95 12.52
C MET A 192 -9.06 -8.11 13.47
N SER A 193 -10.21 -7.52 13.18
CA SER A 193 -11.40 -7.56 14.06
C SER A 193 -11.99 -8.96 14.24
N THR A 194 -11.71 -9.89 13.32
CA THR A 194 -12.16 -11.27 13.37
C THR A 194 -11.18 -12.21 14.09
N VAL A 195 -9.99 -11.72 14.46
CA VAL A 195 -8.96 -12.51 15.12
C VAL A 195 -9.31 -12.66 16.61
N PRO A 196 -9.36 -13.91 17.15
CA PRO A 196 -9.67 -14.13 18.56
C PRO A 196 -8.73 -13.37 19.50
N GLU A 197 -9.26 -12.83 20.60
CA GLU A 197 -8.50 -12.03 21.56
C GLU A 197 -7.27 -12.77 22.13
N LYS A 198 -7.38 -14.07 22.38
CA LYS A 198 -6.26 -14.91 22.82
C LYS A 198 -5.09 -14.88 21.83
N VAL A 199 -5.37 -14.87 20.53
CA VAL A 199 -4.34 -14.78 19.48
C VAL A 199 -3.72 -13.39 19.48
N LEU A 200 -4.53 -12.33 19.59
CA LEU A 200 -4.05 -10.95 19.68
C LEU A 200 -3.14 -10.75 20.89
N THR A 201 -3.48 -11.34 22.04
CA THR A 201 -2.66 -11.31 23.26
C THR A 201 -1.31 -11.98 23.01
N THR A 202 -1.30 -13.17 22.40
CA THR A 202 -0.06 -13.88 22.07
C THR A 202 0.83 -13.06 21.12
N ILE A 203 0.23 -12.39 20.14
CA ILE A 203 0.98 -11.53 19.20
C ILE A 203 1.58 -10.33 19.95
N LYS A 204 0.81 -9.70 20.85
CA LYS A 204 1.32 -8.59 21.70
C LYS A 204 2.52 -9.03 22.55
N GLU A 205 2.43 -10.21 23.16
CA GLU A 205 3.51 -10.78 23.99
C GLU A 205 4.79 -11.05 23.17
N LYS A 206 4.64 -11.47 21.91
CA LYS A 206 5.76 -11.68 20.97
C LYS A 206 6.29 -10.39 20.34
N THR A 207 5.60 -9.27 20.50
CA THR A 207 6.05 -7.98 20.00
C THR A 207 6.81 -7.24 21.09
N PRO A 208 8.12 -6.98 20.95
CA PRO A 208 8.94 -6.31 21.98
C PRO A 208 8.39 -4.97 22.46
N MET A 209 7.69 -4.22 21.59
CA MET A 209 7.03 -2.97 21.99
C MET A 209 5.74 -3.19 22.79
N GLY A 210 5.31 -4.44 23.07
CA GLY A 210 4.18 -4.80 23.92
C GLY A 210 2.81 -4.39 23.38
N ARG A 211 2.72 -3.98 22.12
CA ARG A 211 1.47 -3.58 21.48
C ARG A 211 1.40 -4.05 20.03
N LEU A 212 0.20 -4.10 19.48
CA LEU A 212 0.00 -4.17 18.04
C LEU A 212 0.27 -2.81 17.40
N GLY A 213 0.60 -2.80 16.10
CA GLY A 213 0.69 -1.57 15.33
C GLY A 213 -0.68 -0.91 15.19
N GLU A 214 -0.70 0.39 15.03
CA GLU A 214 -1.86 1.17 14.63
C GLU A 214 -1.71 1.56 13.15
N PRO A 215 -2.81 1.79 12.40
CA PRO A 215 -2.74 2.26 11.01
C PRO A 215 -1.81 3.46 10.82
N LYS A 216 -1.77 4.35 11.80
CA LYS A 216 -0.92 5.54 11.79
C LYS A 216 0.58 5.22 11.85
N ASP A 217 1.00 4.14 12.52
CA ASP A 217 2.40 3.71 12.53
C ASP A 217 2.87 3.40 11.10
N ILE A 218 2.00 2.76 10.30
CA ILE A 218 2.30 2.41 8.91
C ILE A 218 2.20 3.64 8.00
N ALA A 219 1.22 4.51 8.22
CA ALA A 219 1.03 5.73 7.45
C ALA A 219 2.27 6.66 7.55
N TYR A 220 2.90 6.75 8.71
CA TYR A 220 4.15 7.51 8.88
C TYR A 220 5.33 6.90 8.10
N ALA A 221 5.41 5.58 7.99
CA ALA A 221 6.41 4.92 7.16
C ALA A 221 6.21 5.22 5.66
N TYR A 222 4.95 5.17 5.19
CA TYR A 222 4.63 5.62 3.84
C TYR A 222 4.98 7.08 3.63
N LEU A 223 4.62 7.97 4.57
CA LEU A 223 4.92 9.39 4.49
C LEU A 223 6.43 9.65 4.39
N TYR A 224 7.24 8.96 5.20
CA TYR A 224 8.71 9.06 5.10
C TYR A 224 9.19 8.66 3.71
N LEU A 225 8.78 7.51 3.20
CA LEU A 225 9.20 7.02 1.88
C LEU A 225 8.64 7.85 0.72
N ALA A 226 7.53 8.56 0.91
CA ALA A 226 6.93 9.48 -0.05
C ALA A 226 7.60 10.85 -0.09
N SER A 227 8.28 11.24 0.99
CA SER A 227 8.88 12.56 1.17
C SER A 227 10.28 12.67 0.54
N GLU A 228 10.81 13.90 0.50
CA GLU A 228 12.17 14.17 0.04
C GLU A 228 13.25 13.64 0.99
N GLU A 229 12.90 13.39 2.25
CA GLU A 229 13.80 12.81 3.26
C GLU A 229 14.32 11.42 2.86
N SER A 230 13.57 10.70 1.99
CA SER A 230 13.94 9.38 1.48
C SER A 230 14.55 9.39 0.07
N ASN A 231 15.03 10.55 -0.43
CA ASN A 231 15.53 10.66 -1.81
C ASN A 231 16.70 9.71 -2.13
N PHE A 232 17.48 9.31 -1.13
CA PHE A 232 18.58 8.34 -1.32
C PHE A 232 18.22 6.92 -0.84
N VAL A 233 16.94 6.67 -0.50
CA VAL A 233 16.42 5.33 -0.14
C VAL A 233 15.79 4.70 -1.36
N ASN A 234 16.36 3.60 -1.87
CA ASN A 234 15.88 2.92 -3.06
C ASN A 234 16.08 1.40 -2.96
N GLY A 235 15.06 0.60 -3.24
CA GLY A 235 15.06 -0.85 -3.11
C GLY A 235 14.98 -1.36 -1.67
N ALA A 236 14.67 -0.49 -0.71
CA ALA A 236 14.55 -0.83 0.70
C ALA A 236 13.19 -1.50 1.02
N VAL A 237 13.21 -2.35 2.04
CA VAL A 237 12.03 -2.90 2.69
C VAL A 237 12.05 -2.45 4.14
N LEU A 238 11.21 -1.47 4.47
CA LEU A 238 11.11 -0.90 5.81
C LEU A 238 10.14 -1.73 6.64
N GLN A 239 10.65 -2.49 7.60
CA GLN A 239 9.83 -3.21 8.57
C GLN A 239 9.27 -2.22 9.60
N VAL A 240 7.96 -2.32 9.87
CA VAL A 240 7.23 -1.52 10.87
C VAL A 240 6.38 -2.50 11.67
N ASP A 241 7.00 -3.16 12.62
CA ASP A 241 6.47 -4.36 13.27
C ASP A 241 6.64 -4.39 14.80
N GLY A 242 7.21 -3.32 15.37
CA GLY A 242 7.46 -3.25 16.81
C GLY A 242 8.54 -4.23 17.29
N GLY A 243 9.38 -4.75 16.38
CA GLY A 243 10.40 -5.75 16.66
C GLY A 243 9.85 -7.17 16.75
N LEU A 244 8.68 -7.44 16.17
CA LEU A 244 8.02 -8.75 16.20
C LEU A 244 8.94 -9.86 15.74
N VAL A 245 9.04 -10.92 16.55
CA VAL A 245 9.73 -12.17 16.22
C VAL A 245 8.67 -13.24 15.92
N LEU A 246 8.60 -13.69 14.66
CA LEU A 246 7.69 -14.74 14.19
C LEU A 246 8.32 -16.12 14.30
#